data_606a270757533b00d90656e465a87423
#
_entry.id   606a270757533b00d90656e465a87423
#
_cell.length_a   1.000
_cell.length_b   1.000
_cell.length_c   1.000
_cell.angle_alpha   90.00
_cell.angle_beta   90.00
_cell.angle_gamma   90.00
#
_symmetry.space_group_name_H-M   'P 1'
#
loop_
_entity.id
_entity.type
_entity.pdbx_description
1 polymer ?
#
loop_
_entity_poly.entity_id
_entity_poly.type
_entity_poly.pdbx_seq_one_letter_code
_entity_poly.pdbx_strand_id
1 'polypeptide(L)'
;MFGMDPIELLFTLAYGAIPVIFAITMHEVAHGWAAMQLGDPTAHRLGRLSANPIRHVDPLGTVIVPVGLALLTSGAFMFGWAKPVPVVFRNLRNPRRDMILVAAAGPGANLVMATFWALVAMLVFGVGMEETFLGGMLILAARVGIWFNVLLMVFNLIPIPPLDGGRVLAGLLPPSGAQFLARIEPFGFIIVLLLVLGPFPLLWNVIEPFIRFFLDFFFSAAGLD
;
A
#
# COMPACT_ATOMS: atom_id res chain seq x y z
N MET A 1 -4.37 23.51 6.87
CA MET A 1 -3.55 23.63 5.65
C MET A 1 -3.32 25.08 5.18
N PHE A 2 -4.10 26.04 5.63
CA PHE A 2 -4.04 27.45 5.18
C PHE A 2 -3.17 28.34 6.09
N GLY A 3 -1.90 28.06 6.24
CA GLY A 3 -0.98 28.87 7.05
C GLY A 3 0.48 28.43 6.99
N MET A 4 0.78 27.37 6.23
CA MET A 4 2.18 26.94 6.02
C MET A 4 2.84 27.82 4.96
N ASP A 5 4.10 28.19 5.18
CA ASP A 5 4.94 28.78 4.15
C ASP A 5 4.96 27.88 2.90
N PRO A 6 4.85 28.41 1.67
CA PRO A 6 4.95 27.62 0.44
C PRO A 6 6.21 26.73 0.37
N ILE A 7 7.31 27.16 0.94
CA ILE A 7 8.56 26.39 1.03
C ILE A 7 8.40 25.21 2.01
N GLU A 8 7.79 25.43 3.17
CA GLU A 8 7.52 24.40 4.17
C GLU A 8 6.53 23.35 3.62
N LEU A 9 5.49 23.81 2.91
CA LEU A 9 4.56 22.93 2.22
C LEU A 9 5.27 22.05 1.17
N LEU A 10 6.17 22.65 0.36
CA LEU A 10 6.94 21.93 -0.64
C LEU A 10 7.81 20.82 0.00
N PHE A 11 8.51 21.14 1.10
CA PHE A 11 9.30 20.14 1.82
C PHE A 11 8.42 19.04 2.40
N THR A 12 7.31 19.39 3.04
CA THR A 12 6.37 18.42 3.61
C THR A 12 5.85 17.46 2.54
N LEU A 13 5.47 17.98 1.37
CA LEU A 13 5.02 17.16 0.25
C LEU A 13 6.16 16.29 -0.32
N ALA A 14 7.35 16.85 -0.50
CA ALA A 14 8.49 16.11 -1.04
C ALA A 14 8.90 14.96 -0.12
N TYR A 15 9.06 15.20 1.17
CA TYR A 15 9.47 14.17 2.14
C TYR A 15 8.37 13.16 2.44
N GLY A 16 7.10 13.59 2.41
CA GLY A 16 5.96 12.67 2.55
C GLY A 16 5.74 11.79 1.32
N ALA A 17 6.03 12.28 0.11
CA ALA A 17 5.87 11.50 -1.12
C ALA A 17 6.85 10.32 -1.21
N ILE A 18 8.09 10.48 -0.69
CA ILE A 18 9.10 9.42 -0.74
C ILE A 18 8.62 8.13 -0.07
N PRO A 19 8.20 8.12 1.21
CA PRO A 19 7.69 6.92 1.87
C PRO A 19 6.49 6.29 1.14
N VAL A 20 5.56 7.11 0.63
CA VAL A 20 4.36 6.66 -0.09
C VAL A 20 4.74 5.94 -1.38
N ILE A 21 5.62 6.55 -2.17
CA ILE A 21 6.09 5.97 -3.44
C ILE A 21 6.83 4.66 -3.19
N PHE A 22 7.68 4.60 -2.16
CA PHE A 22 8.39 3.38 -1.77
C PHE A 22 7.44 2.30 -1.27
N ALA A 23 6.42 2.65 -0.45
CA ALA A 23 5.44 1.70 0.04
C ALA A 23 4.73 0.97 -1.10
N ILE A 24 4.24 1.72 -2.09
CA ILE A 24 3.55 1.17 -3.27
C ILE A 24 4.53 0.35 -4.12
N THR A 25 5.72 0.88 -4.37
CA THR A 25 6.73 0.21 -5.21
C THR A 25 7.16 -1.13 -4.61
N MET A 26 7.46 -1.17 -3.32
CA MET A 26 7.92 -2.39 -2.65
C MET A 26 6.82 -3.41 -2.49
N HIS A 27 5.57 -2.97 -2.29
CA HIS A 27 4.40 -3.83 -2.31
C HIS A 27 4.29 -4.58 -3.64
N GLU A 28 4.35 -3.88 -4.77
CA GLU A 28 4.28 -4.46 -6.11
C GLU A 28 5.49 -5.38 -6.41
N VAL A 29 6.69 -4.95 -6.04
CA VAL A 29 7.90 -5.76 -6.20
C VAL A 29 7.81 -7.06 -5.41
N ALA A 30 7.24 -7.03 -4.20
CA ALA A 30 7.09 -8.20 -3.37
C ALA A 30 6.17 -9.27 -4.00
N HIS A 31 5.06 -8.86 -4.61
CA HIS A 31 4.20 -9.78 -5.39
C HIS A 31 4.99 -10.46 -6.51
N GLY A 32 5.69 -9.68 -7.32
CA GLY A 32 6.44 -10.22 -8.44
C GLY A 32 7.64 -11.08 -8.00
N TRP A 33 8.30 -10.72 -6.89
CA TRP A 33 9.38 -11.51 -6.31
C TRP A 33 8.87 -12.85 -5.77
N ALA A 34 7.78 -12.84 -5.01
CA ALA A 34 7.15 -14.06 -4.52
C ALA A 34 6.70 -14.97 -5.66
N ALA A 35 6.08 -14.41 -6.70
CA ALA A 35 5.66 -15.15 -7.90
C ALA A 35 6.87 -15.81 -8.59
N MET A 36 7.99 -15.09 -8.73
CA MET A 36 9.23 -15.63 -9.31
C MET A 36 9.78 -16.81 -8.49
N GLN A 37 9.83 -16.70 -7.16
CA GLN A 37 10.28 -17.77 -6.28
C GLN A 37 9.36 -19.01 -6.36
N LEU A 38 8.08 -18.81 -6.65
CA LEU A 38 7.06 -19.85 -6.73
C LEU A 38 6.82 -20.38 -8.16
N GLY A 39 7.61 -19.93 -9.14
CA GLY A 39 7.66 -20.51 -10.49
C GLY A 39 7.19 -19.61 -11.62
N ASP A 40 6.69 -18.40 -11.35
CA ASP A 40 6.32 -17.44 -12.38
C ASP A 40 7.36 -16.33 -12.57
N PRO A 41 8.27 -16.42 -13.55
CA PRO A 41 9.27 -15.40 -13.83
C PRO A 41 8.75 -14.22 -14.67
N THR A 42 7.45 -14.08 -14.89
CA THR A 42 6.87 -13.10 -15.84
C THR A 42 7.28 -11.67 -15.46
N ALA A 43 7.12 -11.27 -14.21
CA ALA A 43 7.51 -9.96 -13.72
C ALA A 43 9.01 -9.68 -13.90
N HIS A 44 9.85 -10.67 -13.62
CA HIS A 44 11.30 -10.59 -13.79
C HIS A 44 11.68 -10.37 -15.26
N ARG A 45 11.13 -11.19 -16.16
CA ARG A 45 11.39 -11.11 -17.62
C ARG A 45 10.98 -9.78 -18.22
N LEU A 46 9.95 -9.16 -17.68
CA LEU A 46 9.47 -7.84 -18.10
C LEU A 46 10.19 -6.68 -17.40
N GLY A 47 11.22 -6.96 -16.58
CA GLY A 47 11.99 -5.95 -15.86
C GLY A 47 11.18 -5.18 -14.81
N ARG A 48 10.08 -5.80 -14.30
CA ARG A 48 9.17 -5.19 -13.33
C ARG A 48 9.58 -5.43 -11.88
N LEU A 49 10.57 -6.29 -11.61
CA LEU A 49 11.21 -6.45 -10.29
C LEU A 49 12.26 -5.37 -10.08
N SER A 50 11.84 -4.16 -9.85
CA SER A 50 12.72 -3.00 -9.73
C SER A 50 12.21 -2.06 -8.64
N ALA A 51 13.09 -1.62 -7.75
CA ALA A 51 12.80 -0.58 -6.77
C ALA A 51 12.67 0.83 -7.41
N ASN A 52 12.90 0.97 -8.72
CA ASN A 52 12.68 2.23 -9.42
C ASN A 52 11.17 2.49 -9.58
N PRO A 53 10.62 3.49 -8.88
CA PRO A 53 9.19 3.77 -8.87
C PRO A 53 8.63 4.15 -10.25
N ILE A 54 9.45 4.73 -11.13
CA ILE A 54 9.02 5.13 -12.49
C ILE A 54 8.49 3.92 -13.28
N ARG A 55 9.01 2.72 -13.02
CA ARG A 55 8.53 1.49 -13.65
C ARG A 55 7.14 1.06 -13.18
N HIS A 56 6.65 1.60 -12.06
CA HIS A 56 5.37 1.31 -11.44
C HIS A 56 4.36 2.45 -11.62
N VAL A 57 4.76 3.54 -12.27
CA VAL A 57 3.84 4.64 -12.63
C VAL A 57 2.88 4.18 -13.73
N ASP A 58 1.60 4.37 -13.47
CA ASP A 58 0.53 4.33 -14.46
C ASP A 58 0.11 5.77 -14.75
N PRO A 59 0.25 6.29 -16.00
CA PRO A 59 -0.08 7.67 -16.30
C PRO A 59 -1.52 8.06 -15.92
N LEU A 60 -2.46 7.13 -16.12
CA LEU A 60 -3.87 7.35 -15.79
C LEU A 60 -4.10 7.24 -14.28
N GLY A 61 -3.71 6.12 -13.67
CA GLY A 61 -4.01 5.80 -12.27
C GLY A 61 -3.15 6.54 -11.27
N THR A 62 -1.88 6.83 -11.61
CA THR A 62 -0.93 7.47 -10.67
C THR A 62 -0.93 8.99 -10.79
N VAL A 63 -1.32 9.55 -11.96
CA VAL A 63 -1.23 10.99 -12.20
C VAL A 63 -2.60 11.60 -12.51
N ILE A 64 -3.26 11.18 -13.60
CA ILE A 64 -4.45 11.86 -14.12
C ILE A 64 -5.62 11.75 -13.13
N VAL A 65 -5.89 10.55 -12.61
CA VAL A 65 -7.02 10.32 -11.70
C VAL A 65 -6.81 11.01 -10.35
N PRO A 66 -5.67 10.88 -9.64
CA PRO A 66 -5.45 11.60 -8.39
C PRO A 66 -5.53 13.11 -8.53
N VAL A 67 -4.89 13.67 -9.56
CA VAL A 67 -4.92 15.12 -9.80
C VAL A 67 -6.33 15.58 -10.18
N GLY A 68 -7.02 14.85 -11.04
CA GLY A 68 -8.41 15.16 -11.43
C GLY A 68 -9.36 15.14 -10.23
N LEU A 69 -9.28 14.12 -9.38
CA LEU A 69 -10.09 14.02 -8.16
C LEU A 69 -9.74 15.12 -7.16
N ALA A 70 -8.46 15.42 -6.96
CA ALA A 70 -8.06 16.52 -6.08
C ALA A 70 -8.60 17.86 -6.55
N LEU A 71 -8.56 18.15 -7.86
CA LEU A 71 -9.14 19.38 -8.43
C LEU A 71 -10.66 19.42 -8.29
N LEU A 72 -11.36 18.32 -8.61
CA LEU A 72 -12.82 18.24 -8.54
C LEU A 72 -13.37 18.34 -7.12
N THR A 73 -12.60 17.85 -6.14
CA THR A 73 -13.00 17.81 -4.72
C THR A 73 -12.35 18.92 -3.89
N SER A 74 -11.65 19.87 -4.51
CA SER A 74 -10.87 20.90 -3.82
C SER A 74 -9.87 20.31 -2.79
N GLY A 75 -9.26 19.19 -3.14
CA GLY A 75 -8.29 18.47 -2.29
C GLY A 75 -8.92 17.59 -1.19
N ALA A 76 -10.26 17.50 -1.11
CA ALA A 76 -10.93 16.71 -0.07
C ALA A 76 -10.78 15.20 -0.28
N PHE A 77 -10.61 14.77 -1.52
CA PHE A 77 -10.44 13.35 -1.85
C PHE A 77 -9.40 13.15 -2.95
N MET A 78 -8.51 12.20 -2.72
CA MET A 78 -7.49 11.80 -3.68
C MET A 78 -7.40 10.26 -3.69
N PHE A 79 -7.53 9.68 -4.87
CA PHE A 79 -7.43 8.25 -5.09
C PHE A 79 -6.64 7.97 -6.35
N GLY A 80 -5.84 6.91 -6.32
CA GLY A 80 -5.08 6.48 -7.47
C GLY A 80 -4.58 5.04 -7.32
N TRP A 81 -3.99 4.53 -8.38
CA TRP A 81 -3.38 3.20 -8.38
C TRP A 81 -2.04 3.21 -9.12
N ALA A 82 -1.18 2.28 -8.74
CA ALA A 82 0.05 2.00 -9.47
C ALA A 82 -0.20 0.99 -10.61
N LYS A 83 0.71 0.95 -11.55
CA LYS A 83 0.73 -0.09 -12.57
C LYS A 83 1.08 -1.44 -11.92
N PRO A 84 0.15 -2.41 -11.85
CA PRO A 84 0.38 -3.65 -11.14
C PRO A 84 1.51 -4.47 -11.76
N VAL A 85 2.21 -5.21 -10.93
CA VAL A 85 3.22 -6.18 -11.40
C VAL A 85 2.48 -7.40 -11.98
N PRO A 86 2.79 -7.82 -13.21
CA PRO A 86 2.09 -8.92 -13.85
C PRO A 86 2.47 -10.25 -13.20
N VAL A 87 1.45 -10.98 -12.75
CA VAL A 87 1.56 -12.34 -12.21
C VAL A 87 0.65 -13.27 -13.01
N VAL A 88 1.24 -14.35 -13.54
CA VAL A 88 0.52 -15.38 -14.30
C VAL A 88 0.34 -16.61 -13.42
N PHE A 89 -0.77 -16.69 -12.71
CA PHE A 89 -1.02 -17.73 -11.70
C PHE A 89 -0.88 -19.16 -12.21
N ARG A 90 -1.18 -19.42 -13.51
CA ARG A 90 -0.99 -20.74 -14.14
C ARG A 90 0.47 -21.19 -14.22
N ASN A 91 1.43 -20.27 -14.11
CA ASN A 91 2.86 -20.57 -14.13
C ASN A 91 3.38 -20.99 -12.75
N LEU A 92 2.63 -20.73 -11.69
CA LEU A 92 2.99 -21.11 -10.33
C LEU A 92 3.03 -22.65 -10.19
N ARG A 93 3.92 -23.15 -9.34
CA ARG A 93 4.07 -24.61 -9.11
C ARG A 93 2.80 -25.24 -8.55
N ASN A 94 2.17 -24.55 -7.58
CA ASN A 94 0.90 -24.92 -6.95
C ASN A 94 -0.05 -23.72 -7.02
N PRO A 95 -0.74 -23.47 -8.17
CA PRO A 95 -1.43 -22.21 -8.42
C PRO A 95 -2.34 -21.72 -7.30
N ARG A 96 -3.07 -22.62 -6.64
CA ARG A 96 -4.01 -22.26 -5.58
C ARG A 96 -3.30 -21.82 -4.29
N ARG A 97 -2.32 -22.62 -3.81
CA ARG A 97 -1.56 -22.32 -2.61
C ARG A 97 -0.64 -21.12 -2.81
N ASP A 98 0.06 -21.13 -3.94
CA ASP A 98 1.09 -20.14 -4.23
C ASP A 98 0.46 -18.77 -4.50
N MET A 99 -0.78 -18.71 -5.03
CA MET A 99 -1.55 -17.47 -5.14
C MET A 99 -1.77 -16.79 -3.79
N ILE A 100 -2.04 -17.56 -2.72
CA ILE A 100 -2.16 -17.02 -1.35
C ILE A 100 -0.85 -16.35 -0.92
N LEU A 101 0.28 -17.04 -1.13
CA LEU A 101 1.60 -16.52 -0.74
C LEU A 101 1.99 -15.28 -1.56
N VAL A 102 1.72 -15.31 -2.87
CA VAL A 102 1.95 -14.15 -3.74
C VAL A 102 1.10 -12.98 -3.30
N ALA A 103 -0.20 -13.18 -3.05
CA ALA A 103 -1.09 -12.11 -2.61
C ALA A 103 -0.71 -11.56 -1.22
N ALA A 104 -0.30 -12.42 -0.29
CA ALA A 104 0.15 -11.99 1.03
C ALA A 104 1.51 -11.25 1.03
N ALA A 105 2.32 -11.42 -0.03
CA ALA A 105 3.65 -10.82 -0.10
C ALA A 105 3.62 -9.29 -0.14
N GLY A 106 2.66 -8.67 -0.82
CA GLY A 106 2.48 -7.22 -0.86
C GLY A 106 2.20 -6.62 0.53
N PRO A 107 1.12 -7.03 1.19
CA PRO A 107 0.84 -6.63 2.57
C PRO A 107 1.99 -6.94 3.54
N GLY A 108 2.67 -8.09 3.37
CA GLY A 108 3.86 -8.45 4.14
C GLY A 108 5.02 -7.47 3.94
N ALA A 109 5.25 -7.02 2.71
CA ALA A 109 6.26 -5.99 2.43
C ALA A 109 5.91 -4.65 3.09
N ASN A 110 4.63 -4.27 3.12
CA ASN A 110 4.21 -3.06 3.83
C ASN A 110 4.45 -3.17 5.35
N LEU A 111 4.23 -4.33 5.96
CA LEU A 111 4.57 -4.55 7.37
C LEU A 111 6.07 -4.35 7.63
N VAL A 112 6.92 -4.91 6.76
CA VAL A 112 8.38 -4.74 6.84
C VAL A 112 8.76 -3.27 6.65
N MET A 113 8.14 -2.55 5.72
CA MET A 113 8.39 -1.13 5.49
C MET A 113 7.92 -0.26 6.65
N ALA A 114 6.77 -0.56 7.29
CA ALA A 114 6.33 0.14 8.50
C ALA A 114 7.36 -0.05 9.64
N THR A 115 7.87 -1.29 9.81
CA THR A 115 8.94 -1.58 10.76
C THR A 115 10.22 -0.80 10.45
N PHE A 116 10.62 -0.74 9.19
CA PHE A 116 11.78 0.06 8.76
C PHE A 116 11.64 1.53 9.15
N TRP A 117 10.49 2.16 8.89
CA TRP A 117 10.24 3.54 9.24
C TRP A 117 10.20 3.78 10.76
N ALA A 118 9.67 2.83 11.53
CA ALA A 118 9.73 2.89 12.99
C ALA A 118 11.19 2.86 13.49
N LEU A 119 12.03 1.98 12.93
CA LEU A 119 13.46 1.93 13.26
C LEU A 119 14.19 3.22 12.88
N VAL A 120 13.83 3.88 11.77
CA VAL A 120 14.37 5.19 11.39
C VAL A 120 14.07 6.23 12.46
N ALA A 121 12.80 6.31 12.92
CA ALA A 121 12.43 7.24 14.00
C ALA A 121 13.18 6.95 15.32
N MET A 122 13.22 5.68 15.72
CA MET A 122 13.98 5.25 16.92
C MET A 122 15.46 5.65 16.82
N LEU A 123 16.07 5.51 15.66
CA LEU A 123 17.46 5.92 15.45
C LEU A 123 17.64 7.42 15.59
N VAL A 124 16.74 8.23 15.01
CA VAL A 124 16.79 9.71 15.12
C VAL A 124 16.74 10.15 16.56
N PHE A 125 15.81 9.60 17.36
CA PHE A 125 15.71 9.89 18.80
C PHE A 125 16.91 9.33 19.57
N GLY A 126 17.37 8.12 19.24
CA GLY A 126 18.49 7.47 19.93
C GLY A 126 19.82 8.21 19.79
N VAL A 127 20.00 8.97 18.69
CA VAL A 127 21.20 9.79 18.48
C VAL A 127 21.00 11.28 18.82
N GLY A 128 19.82 11.69 19.31
CA GLY A 128 19.50 13.06 19.71
C GLY A 128 19.44 14.05 18.53
N MET A 129 18.97 13.59 17.37
CA MET A 129 18.89 14.43 16.16
C MET A 129 17.52 15.07 15.93
N GLU A 130 16.54 14.82 16.79
CA GLU A 130 15.13 15.22 16.62
C GLU A 130 14.95 16.73 16.41
N GLU A 131 15.78 17.56 17.04
CA GLU A 131 15.73 19.02 16.92
C GLU A 131 16.49 19.56 15.70
N THR A 132 17.18 18.69 14.95
CA THR A 132 17.86 19.11 13.72
C THR A 132 16.89 19.13 12.53
N PHE A 133 17.17 19.95 11.53
CA PHE A 133 16.37 19.99 10.30
C PHE A 133 16.25 18.58 9.65
N LEU A 134 17.37 17.86 9.55
CA LEU A 134 17.37 16.51 8.99
C LEU A 134 16.59 15.52 9.85
N GLY A 135 16.76 15.57 11.17
CA GLY A 135 16.02 14.73 12.11
C GLY A 135 14.52 14.95 12.02
N GLY A 136 14.09 16.22 12.02
CA GLY A 136 12.65 16.56 11.82
C GLY A 136 12.08 16.03 10.51
N MET A 137 12.85 16.12 9.42
CA MET A 137 12.45 15.57 8.11
C MET A 137 12.34 14.04 8.13
N LEU A 138 13.29 13.35 8.79
CA LEU A 138 13.26 11.89 8.92
C LEU A 138 12.09 11.43 9.81
N ILE A 139 11.77 12.15 10.88
CA ILE A 139 10.61 11.87 11.73
C ILE A 139 9.32 12.04 10.95
N LEU A 140 9.19 13.12 10.16
CA LEU A 140 8.03 13.33 9.29
C LEU A 140 7.89 12.19 8.28
N ALA A 141 8.98 11.82 7.60
CA ALA A 141 8.99 10.70 6.66
C ALA A 141 8.63 9.38 7.34
N ALA A 142 9.10 9.15 8.58
CA ALA A 142 8.77 7.96 9.35
C ALA A 142 7.28 7.93 9.74
N ARG A 143 6.71 9.03 10.20
CA ARG A 143 5.26 9.12 10.51
C ARG A 143 4.42 8.80 9.27
N VAL A 144 4.71 9.43 8.14
CA VAL A 144 4.01 9.19 6.87
C VAL A 144 4.24 7.74 6.39
N GLY A 145 5.47 7.25 6.49
CA GLY A 145 5.84 5.91 6.09
C GLY A 145 5.13 4.83 6.90
N ILE A 146 5.08 4.95 8.22
CA ILE A 146 4.33 4.02 9.08
C ILE A 146 2.85 4.08 8.71
N TRP A 147 2.26 5.29 8.71
CA TRP A 147 0.83 5.47 8.47
C TRP A 147 0.39 4.89 7.13
N PHE A 148 1.11 5.21 6.05
CA PHE A 148 0.73 4.77 4.71
C PHE A 148 0.94 3.27 4.50
N ASN A 149 2.03 2.69 5.03
CA ASN A 149 2.27 1.26 4.93
C ASN A 149 1.23 0.45 5.72
N VAL A 150 0.85 0.89 6.92
CA VAL A 150 -0.22 0.26 7.71
C VAL A 150 -1.56 0.36 6.98
N LEU A 151 -1.91 1.55 6.45
CA LEU A 151 -3.13 1.74 5.67
C LEU A 151 -3.15 0.80 4.46
N LEU A 152 -2.07 0.76 3.68
CA LEU A 152 -1.98 -0.05 2.45
C LEU A 152 -2.04 -1.55 2.77
N MET A 153 -1.38 -1.99 3.84
CA MET A 153 -1.43 -3.36 4.33
C MET A 153 -2.84 -3.78 4.73
N VAL A 154 -3.49 -3.02 5.60
CA VAL A 154 -4.83 -3.37 6.12
C VAL A 154 -5.87 -3.30 5.01
N PHE A 155 -5.80 -2.26 4.17
CA PHE A 155 -6.71 -2.09 3.03
C PHE A 155 -6.61 -3.26 2.04
N ASN A 156 -5.39 -3.68 1.68
CA ASN A 156 -5.20 -4.78 0.75
C ASN A 156 -5.53 -6.15 1.35
N LEU A 157 -5.58 -6.30 2.67
CA LEU A 157 -6.03 -7.53 3.33
C LEU A 157 -7.55 -7.69 3.41
N ILE A 158 -8.34 -6.69 2.96
CA ILE A 158 -9.80 -6.81 2.87
C ILE A 158 -10.14 -7.95 1.91
N PRO A 159 -11.02 -8.90 2.31
CA PRO A 159 -11.30 -10.10 1.53
C PRO A 159 -12.27 -9.86 0.36
N ILE A 160 -12.02 -8.81 -0.41
CA ILE A 160 -12.83 -8.39 -1.57
C ILE A 160 -11.92 -8.24 -2.79
N PRO A 161 -12.17 -8.99 -3.90
CA PRO A 161 -11.46 -8.71 -5.15
C PRO A 161 -11.75 -7.27 -5.64
N PRO A 162 -10.77 -6.58 -6.25
CA PRO A 162 -9.48 -7.06 -6.75
C PRO A 162 -8.34 -6.98 -5.73
N LEU A 163 -8.62 -6.67 -4.44
CA LEU A 163 -7.62 -6.54 -3.38
C LEU A 163 -6.94 -7.90 -3.09
N ASP A 164 -5.75 -7.86 -2.50
CA ASP A 164 -4.97 -9.07 -2.21
C ASP A 164 -5.69 -10.02 -1.26
N GLY A 165 -6.40 -9.50 -0.26
CA GLY A 165 -7.24 -10.27 0.64
C GLY A 165 -8.33 -11.06 -0.09
N GLY A 166 -8.88 -10.53 -1.18
CA GLY A 166 -9.80 -11.24 -2.06
C GLY A 166 -9.13 -12.43 -2.75
N ARG A 167 -7.88 -12.30 -3.18
CA ARG A 167 -7.08 -13.40 -3.76
C ARG A 167 -6.68 -14.44 -2.72
N VAL A 168 -6.30 -14.00 -1.52
CA VAL A 168 -6.05 -14.89 -0.37
C VAL A 168 -7.31 -15.70 -0.07
N LEU A 169 -8.46 -15.04 0.03
CA LEU A 169 -9.74 -15.69 0.27
C LEU A 169 -10.09 -16.69 -0.84
N ALA A 170 -9.92 -16.32 -2.11
CA ALA A 170 -10.15 -17.21 -3.25
C ALA A 170 -9.27 -18.48 -3.18
N GLY A 171 -8.02 -18.36 -2.73
CA GLY A 171 -7.13 -19.50 -2.53
C GLY A 171 -7.55 -20.43 -1.37
N LEU A 172 -8.17 -19.89 -0.33
CA LEU A 172 -8.64 -20.65 0.84
C LEU A 172 -9.99 -21.34 0.60
N LEU A 173 -10.88 -20.75 -0.18
CA LEU A 173 -12.23 -21.26 -0.44
C LEU A 173 -12.22 -22.53 -1.33
N PRO A 174 -13.25 -23.41 -1.22
CA PRO A 174 -13.46 -24.47 -2.18
C PRO A 174 -13.66 -23.93 -3.60
N PRO A 175 -13.50 -24.76 -4.65
CA PRO A 175 -13.57 -24.29 -6.05
C PRO A 175 -14.83 -23.50 -6.41
N SER A 176 -15.97 -23.85 -5.83
CA SER A 176 -17.24 -23.12 -6.04
C SER A 176 -17.19 -21.68 -5.48
N GLY A 177 -16.61 -21.49 -4.28
CA GLY A 177 -16.43 -20.18 -3.69
C GLY A 177 -15.41 -19.33 -4.45
N ALA A 178 -14.30 -19.93 -4.87
CA ALA A 178 -13.30 -19.24 -5.70
C ALA A 178 -13.89 -18.78 -7.03
N GLN A 179 -14.73 -19.62 -7.68
CA GLN A 179 -15.44 -19.23 -8.91
C GLN A 179 -16.44 -18.09 -8.68
N PHE A 180 -17.12 -18.08 -7.53
CA PHE A 180 -18.01 -16.98 -7.18
C PHE A 180 -17.24 -15.65 -7.05
N LEU A 181 -16.09 -15.64 -6.35
CA LEU A 181 -15.23 -14.46 -6.25
C LEU A 181 -14.69 -14.01 -7.61
N ALA A 182 -14.30 -14.94 -8.46
CA ALA A 182 -13.84 -14.63 -9.82
C ALA A 182 -14.93 -13.98 -10.70
N ARG A 183 -16.21 -14.27 -10.46
CA ARG A 183 -17.33 -13.61 -11.14
C ARG A 183 -17.57 -12.18 -10.64
N ILE A 184 -17.23 -11.91 -9.40
CA ILE A 184 -17.38 -10.58 -8.78
C ILE A 184 -16.16 -9.68 -9.11
N GLU A 185 -15.00 -10.27 -9.34
CA GLU A 185 -13.73 -9.53 -9.56
C GLU A 185 -13.85 -8.40 -10.60
N PRO A 186 -14.53 -8.54 -11.77
CA PRO A 186 -14.70 -7.45 -12.72
C PRO A 186 -15.45 -6.22 -12.15
N PHE A 187 -16.28 -6.42 -11.13
CA PHE A 187 -17.03 -5.36 -10.46
C PHE A 187 -16.34 -4.89 -9.17
N GLY A 188 -15.26 -5.56 -8.78
CA GLY A 188 -14.60 -5.36 -7.50
C GLY A 188 -14.12 -3.93 -7.28
N PHE A 189 -13.60 -3.27 -8.31
CA PHE A 189 -13.22 -1.87 -8.22
C PHE A 189 -14.42 -0.98 -7.86
N ILE A 190 -15.56 -1.18 -8.49
CA ILE A 190 -16.79 -0.41 -8.22
C ILE A 190 -17.28 -0.71 -6.80
N ILE A 191 -17.22 -1.97 -6.37
CA ILE A 191 -17.62 -2.39 -5.01
C ILE A 191 -16.75 -1.68 -3.97
N VAL A 192 -15.43 -1.71 -4.14
CA VAL A 192 -14.49 -1.04 -3.23
C VAL A 192 -14.75 0.47 -3.21
N LEU A 193 -14.94 1.09 -4.39
CA LEU A 193 -15.23 2.52 -4.49
C LEU A 193 -16.52 2.90 -3.75
N LEU A 194 -17.57 2.11 -3.91
CA LEU A 194 -18.85 2.32 -3.21
C LEU A 194 -18.72 2.12 -1.69
N LEU A 195 -17.89 1.18 -1.25
CA LEU A 195 -17.63 0.94 0.17
C LEU A 195 -16.79 2.06 0.81
N VAL A 196 -15.90 2.70 0.03
CA VAL A 196 -15.06 3.82 0.48
C VAL A 196 -15.82 5.15 0.46
N LEU A 197 -16.56 5.41 -0.62
CA LEU A 197 -17.25 6.70 -0.86
C LEU A 197 -18.74 6.68 -0.51
N GLY A 198 -19.29 5.50 -0.22
CA GLY A 198 -20.70 5.33 0.04
C GLY A 198 -21.18 6.08 1.30
N PRO A 199 -22.50 6.32 1.41
CA PRO A 199 -23.07 7.08 2.51
C PRO A 199 -22.95 6.38 3.87
N PHE A 200 -22.62 5.10 3.86
CA PHE A 200 -22.40 4.30 5.07
C PHE A 200 -20.92 3.98 5.21
N PRO A 201 -20.23 4.43 6.27
CA PRO A 201 -18.79 4.19 6.48
C PRO A 201 -18.51 2.74 6.94
N LEU A 202 -19.24 1.76 6.37
CA LEU A 202 -19.15 0.35 6.78
C LEU A 202 -17.74 -0.19 6.68
N LEU A 203 -17.05 0.15 5.59
CA LEU A 203 -15.67 -0.29 5.39
C LEU A 203 -14.77 0.30 6.48
N TRP A 204 -14.86 1.60 6.71
CA TRP A 204 -14.03 2.28 7.69
C TRP A 204 -14.27 1.75 9.10
N ASN A 205 -15.52 1.49 9.49
CA ASN A 205 -15.85 0.90 10.79
C ASN A 205 -15.20 -0.49 10.99
N VAL A 206 -15.01 -1.25 9.90
CA VAL A 206 -14.38 -2.58 9.97
C VAL A 206 -12.86 -2.49 10.00
N ILE A 207 -12.25 -1.62 9.17
CA ILE A 207 -10.79 -1.59 9.03
C ILE A 207 -10.10 -0.65 10.03
N GLU A 208 -10.79 0.39 10.50
CA GLU A 208 -10.23 1.37 11.44
C GLU A 208 -9.66 0.75 12.73
N PRO A 209 -10.30 -0.21 13.39
CA PRO A 209 -9.73 -0.85 14.58
C PRO A 209 -8.39 -1.54 14.30
N PHE A 210 -8.25 -2.17 13.13
CA PHE A 210 -6.99 -2.80 12.72
C PHE A 210 -5.92 -1.76 12.39
N ILE A 211 -6.29 -0.70 11.68
CA ILE A 211 -5.37 0.41 11.38
C ILE A 211 -4.88 1.02 12.69
N ARG A 212 -5.78 1.37 13.61
CA ARG A 212 -5.41 1.94 14.93
C ARG A 212 -4.50 1.02 15.70
N PHE A 213 -4.83 -0.27 15.79
CA PHE A 213 -3.99 -1.25 16.49
C PHE A 213 -2.53 -1.25 16.00
N PHE A 214 -2.32 -1.27 14.68
CA PHE A 214 -0.98 -1.26 14.13
C PHE A 214 -0.31 0.13 14.25
N LEU A 215 -1.05 1.22 14.09
CA LEU A 215 -0.50 2.56 14.27
C LEU A 215 -0.06 2.79 15.71
N ASP A 216 -0.89 2.48 16.68
CA ASP A 216 -0.59 2.60 18.11
C ASP A 216 0.65 1.76 18.45
N PHE A 217 0.71 0.52 17.94
CA PHE A 217 1.87 -0.34 18.13
C PHE A 217 3.16 0.28 17.58
N PHE A 218 3.15 0.74 16.31
CA PHE A 218 4.36 1.27 15.68
C PHE A 218 4.73 2.66 16.22
N PHE A 219 3.77 3.54 16.49
CA PHE A 219 4.04 4.87 16.99
C PHE A 219 4.59 4.82 18.42
N SER A 220 3.97 4.02 19.28
CA SER A 220 4.47 3.82 20.63
C SER A 220 5.88 3.20 20.63
N ALA A 221 6.10 2.15 19.84
CA ALA A 221 7.42 1.55 19.71
C ALA A 221 8.49 2.54 19.21
N ALA A 222 8.10 3.44 18.31
CA ALA A 222 9.00 4.42 17.69
C ALA A 222 9.20 5.72 18.50
N GLY A 223 8.47 5.91 19.63
CA GLY A 223 8.47 7.15 20.41
C GLY A 223 7.83 8.33 19.66
N LEU A 224 6.83 8.03 18.84
CA LEU A 224 6.13 9.01 17.99
C LEU A 224 4.73 9.38 18.53
N ASP A 225 4.38 8.95 19.74
CA ASP A 225 3.09 9.24 20.40
C ASP A 225 2.87 10.75 20.65
#